data_6ee405a3f294da142e677c5b6205fc05
#
_entry.id   6ee405a3f294da142e677c5b6205fc05
#
_cell.length_a   1.000
_cell.length_b   1.000
_cell.length_c   1.000
_cell.angle_alpha   90.00
_cell.angle_beta   90.00
_cell.angle_gamma   90.00
#
_symmetry.space_group_name_H-M   'P 1'
#
loop_
_entity.id
_entity.type
_entity.pdbx_description
1 polymer ?
#
loop_
_entity_poly.entity_id
_entity_poly.type
_entity_poly.pdbx_seq_one_letter_code
_entity_poly.pdbx_strand_id
1 'polypeptide(L)'
;MKIEPKIWDSEFFNLSIGVVEIESKEDAEMLVNGANELREKYKLLYVFDPNRVGFNAMGARLVDEKIVYSKITEHRQLYDDVMLYKQPIPRDYLYDLALVSGGYSRFKLDERFPKDSYERMYRKWIENACPQEGTNKQIFVYSPDGMGHGMITMEYSGTHAKIGLVAVDPTYQHQGVGTKIMSTLEEYLYRNRVFTIEVVTQRANTDACRWYEKNGFVKQSITNIYHWWL
;
A
#
# COMPACT_ATOMS: atom_id res chain seq x y z
N MET A 1 23.38 8.10 8.09
CA MET A 1 21.92 7.98 8.34
C MET A 1 21.28 9.36 8.41
N LYS A 2 20.16 9.63 7.73
CA LYS A 2 19.41 10.89 7.72
C LYS A 2 17.98 10.64 8.20
N ILE A 3 17.48 11.48 9.11
CA ILE A 3 16.08 11.42 9.55
C ILE A 3 15.33 12.54 8.83
N GLU A 4 14.24 12.19 8.17
CA GLU A 4 13.41 13.13 7.42
C GLU A 4 12.03 13.26 8.06
N PRO A 5 11.45 14.47 8.15
CA PRO A 5 10.09 14.63 8.65
C PRO A 5 9.09 14.05 7.65
N LYS A 6 8.10 13.32 8.16
CA LYS A 6 6.98 12.78 7.40
C LYS A 6 5.82 13.79 7.45
N ILE A 7 5.92 14.86 6.66
CA ILE A 7 5.04 16.04 6.77
C ILE A 7 3.56 15.64 6.66
N TRP A 8 3.17 14.92 5.59
CA TRP A 8 1.79 14.53 5.37
C TRP A 8 1.23 13.66 6.51
N ASP A 9 1.99 12.64 6.94
CA ASP A 9 1.57 11.76 8.04
C ASP A 9 1.48 12.56 9.37
N SER A 10 2.40 13.50 9.57
CA SER A 10 2.42 14.35 10.78
C SER A 10 1.17 15.22 10.87
N GLU A 11 0.79 15.87 9.78
CA GLU A 11 -0.43 16.68 9.69
C GLU A 11 -1.68 15.81 9.83
N PHE A 12 -1.72 14.66 9.14
CA PHE A 12 -2.86 13.76 9.13
C PHE A 12 -3.17 13.17 10.50
N PHE A 13 -2.14 12.73 11.23
CA PHE A 13 -2.29 12.12 12.56
C PHE A 13 -2.19 13.13 13.71
N ASN A 14 -1.85 14.39 13.43
CA ASN A 14 -1.53 15.41 14.42
C ASN A 14 -0.43 14.95 15.39
N LEU A 15 0.63 14.36 14.84
CA LEU A 15 1.80 13.84 15.55
C LEU A 15 3.07 14.30 14.85
N SER A 16 4.14 14.56 15.59
CA SER A 16 5.45 14.77 14.96
C SER A 16 6.05 13.43 14.54
N ILE A 17 6.03 13.13 13.23
CA ILE A 17 6.48 11.85 12.67
C ILE A 17 7.71 12.07 11.80
N GLY A 18 8.75 11.27 12.04
CA GLY A 18 9.91 11.18 11.18
C GLY A 18 10.04 9.80 10.52
N VAL A 19 10.89 9.73 9.51
CA VAL A 19 11.27 8.49 8.84
C VAL A 19 12.78 8.39 8.74
N VAL A 20 13.29 7.20 8.96
CA VAL A 20 14.72 6.88 8.85
C VAL A 20 14.90 5.49 8.26
N GLU A 21 15.97 5.32 7.49
CA GLU A 21 16.40 4.01 7.01
C GLU A 21 17.71 3.63 7.72
N ILE A 22 17.77 2.41 8.23
CA ILE A 22 18.96 1.80 8.83
C ILE A 22 19.48 0.73 7.90
N GLU A 23 20.77 0.79 7.57
CA GLU A 23 21.40 -0.16 6.66
C GLU A 23 22.33 -1.13 7.38
N SER A 24 22.74 -0.81 8.61
CA SER A 24 23.69 -1.56 9.43
C SER A 24 23.28 -1.59 10.91
N LYS A 25 23.93 -2.45 11.69
CA LYS A 25 23.78 -2.48 13.15
C LYS A 25 24.28 -1.19 13.82
N GLU A 26 25.33 -0.62 13.26
CA GLU A 26 25.90 0.65 13.70
C GLU A 26 24.87 1.79 13.54
N ASP A 27 24.12 1.83 12.44
CA ASP A 27 23.01 2.78 12.27
C ASP A 27 21.94 2.61 13.34
N ALA A 28 21.56 1.35 13.62
CA ALA A 28 20.57 1.05 14.65
C ALA A 28 21.03 1.49 16.04
N GLU A 29 22.31 1.26 16.40
CA GLU A 29 22.91 1.68 17.67
C GLU A 29 23.00 3.21 17.76
N MET A 30 23.44 3.88 16.69
CA MET A 30 23.49 5.35 16.63
C MET A 30 22.10 5.96 16.83
N LEU A 31 21.09 5.38 16.22
CA LEU A 31 19.70 5.83 16.35
C LEU A 31 19.21 5.71 17.80
N VAL A 32 19.49 4.58 18.45
CA VAL A 32 19.13 4.35 19.88
C VAL A 32 19.87 5.30 20.80
N ASN A 33 21.18 5.53 20.58
CA ASN A 33 21.99 6.43 21.37
C ASN A 33 21.52 7.90 21.28
N GLY A 34 20.97 8.30 20.11
CA GLY A 34 20.37 9.62 19.89
C GLY A 34 18.94 9.79 20.41
N ALA A 35 18.37 8.81 21.09
CA ALA A 35 16.95 8.78 21.49
C ALA A 35 16.48 10.02 22.25
N ASN A 36 17.31 10.60 23.13
CA ASN A 36 16.92 11.76 23.92
C ASN A 36 16.70 13.01 23.05
N GLU A 37 17.58 13.27 22.10
CA GLU A 37 17.44 14.39 21.16
C GLU A 37 16.26 14.16 20.20
N LEU A 38 16.00 12.91 19.84
CA LEU A 38 14.90 12.54 18.95
C LEU A 38 13.53 12.75 19.59
N ARG A 39 13.40 12.50 20.91
CA ARG A 39 12.18 12.75 21.69
C ARG A 39 11.75 14.22 21.72
N GLU A 40 12.70 15.12 21.58
CA GLU A 40 12.40 16.56 21.52
C GLU A 40 11.74 16.96 20.19
N LYS A 41 12.00 16.18 19.10
CA LYS A 41 11.58 16.49 17.74
C LYS A 41 10.42 15.64 17.24
N TYR A 42 10.38 14.36 17.65
CA TYR A 42 9.45 13.37 17.12
C TYR A 42 8.73 12.63 18.25
N LYS A 43 7.46 12.32 18.01
CA LYS A 43 6.67 11.39 18.84
C LYS A 43 6.75 9.96 18.29
N LEU A 44 6.96 9.83 16.98
CA LEU A 44 7.00 8.55 16.29
C LEU A 44 8.07 8.60 15.21
N LEU A 45 8.91 7.59 15.15
CA LEU A 45 9.77 7.33 13.99
C LEU A 45 9.31 6.05 13.28
N TYR A 46 9.18 6.14 11.97
CA TYR A 46 9.15 4.99 11.09
C TYR A 46 10.60 4.59 10.79
N VAL A 47 11.03 3.44 11.30
CA VAL A 47 12.36 2.91 11.03
C VAL A 47 12.24 1.83 9.97
N PHE A 48 12.83 2.09 8.81
CA PHE A 48 12.90 1.15 7.69
C PHE A 48 14.22 0.40 7.75
N ASP A 49 14.16 -0.91 7.66
CA ASP A 49 15.29 -1.83 7.75
C ASP A 49 15.27 -2.77 6.53
N PRO A 50 15.77 -2.31 5.36
CA PRO A 50 15.78 -3.11 4.13
C PRO A 50 16.75 -4.28 4.19
N ASN A 51 17.82 -4.15 4.97
CA ASN A 51 18.83 -5.20 5.13
C ASN A 51 18.49 -6.20 6.24
N ARG A 52 17.41 -5.93 6.99
CA ARG A 52 16.90 -6.78 8.06
C ARG A 52 17.96 -7.02 9.16
N VAL A 53 18.72 -5.98 9.46
CA VAL A 53 19.76 -6.00 10.52
C VAL A 53 19.15 -6.10 11.92
N GLY A 54 17.87 -5.74 12.04
CA GLY A 54 17.11 -5.72 13.29
C GLY A 54 17.19 -4.38 14.01
N PHE A 55 16.08 -3.96 14.60
CA PHE A 55 16.00 -2.74 15.39
C PHE A 55 15.35 -3.06 16.75
N ASN A 56 16.10 -2.87 17.83
CA ASN A 56 15.62 -3.12 19.18
C ASN A 56 15.85 -1.88 20.06
N ALA A 57 14.77 -1.20 20.38
CA ALA A 57 14.75 -0.05 21.27
C ALA A 57 13.48 -0.07 22.14
N MET A 58 13.55 0.50 23.34
CA MET A 58 12.35 0.64 24.18
C MET A 58 11.31 1.51 23.47
N GLY A 59 10.10 1.00 23.31
CA GLY A 59 9.02 1.65 22.55
C GLY A 59 8.97 1.29 21.06
N ALA A 60 9.98 0.61 20.52
CA ALA A 60 9.98 0.13 19.15
C ALA A 60 9.21 -1.19 19.01
N ARG A 61 8.51 -1.35 17.89
CA ARG A 61 7.81 -2.58 17.52
C ARG A 61 7.90 -2.79 16.02
N LEU A 62 8.24 -4.01 15.60
CA LEU A 62 8.08 -4.44 14.21
C LEU A 62 6.58 -4.48 13.89
N VAL A 63 6.15 -3.66 12.94
CA VAL A 63 4.73 -3.48 12.59
C VAL A 63 4.40 -3.95 11.18
N ASP A 64 5.41 -4.11 10.33
CA ASP A 64 5.24 -4.58 8.96
C ASP A 64 6.53 -5.21 8.43
N GLU A 65 6.40 -6.26 7.65
CA GLU A 65 7.41 -6.76 6.72
C GLU A 65 6.89 -6.46 5.32
N LYS A 66 7.21 -5.25 4.82
CA LYS A 66 6.78 -4.75 3.52
C LYS A 66 7.42 -5.56 2.40
N ILE A 67 6.62 -6.15 1.52
CA ILE A 67 7.10 -6.84 0.31
C ILE A 67 6.78 -5.98 -0.91
N VAL A 68 7.77 -5.82 -1.79
CA VAL A 68 7.59 -5.27 -3.12
C VAL A 68 7.57 -6.42 -4.13
N TYR A 69 6.54 -6.47 -4.94
CA TYR A 69 6.41 -7.36 -6.08
C TYR A 69 6.43 -6.56 -7.37
N SER A 70 6.99 -7.13 -8.43
CA SER A 70 6.90 -6.56 -9.77
C SER A 70 6.61 -7.61 -10.83
N LYS A 71 6.12 -7.14 -11.97
CA LYS A 71 5.79 -7.96 -13.13
C LYS A 71 5.98 -7.14 -14.41
N ILE A 72 6.38 -7.81 -15.51
CA ILE A 72 6.32 -7.26 -16.85
C ILE A 72 4.90 -7.48 -17.38
N THR A 73 4.31 -6.45 -17.99
CA THR A 73 2.97 -6.54 -18.58
C THR A 73 2.97 -7.44 -19.81
N GLU A 74 1.90 -8.22 -19.96
CA GLU A 74 1.68 -9.09 -21.08
C GLU A 74 0.29 -8.85 -21.65
N HIS A 75 0.06 -9.31 -22.88
CA HIS A 75 -1.28 -9.32 -23.45
C HIS A 75 -2.19 -10.25 -22.66
N ARG A 76 -3.36 -9.76 -22.24
CA ARG A 76 -4.30 -10.48 -21.38
C ARG A 76 -5.73 -10.38 -21.90
N GLN A 77 -6.60 -11.19 -21.34
CA GLN A 77 -8.03 -11.14 -21.61
C GLN A 77 -8.68 -9.93 -20.94
N LEU A 78 -9.56 -9.25 -21.67
CA LEU A 78 -10.51 -8.30 -21.11
C LEU A 78 -11.75 -9.03 -20.60
N TYR A 79 -12.33 -8.54 -19.53
CA TYR A 79 -13.57 -9.04 -18.96
C TYR A 79 -14.63 -7.93 -18.94
N ASP A 80 -15.80 -8.19 -19.50
CA ASP A 80 -16.88 -7.20 -19.65
C ASP A 80 -17.52 -6.81 -18.31
N ASP A 81 -17.39 -7.65 -17.29
CA ASP A 81 -17.80 -7.38 -15.91
C ASP A 81 -16.78 -6.57 -15.10
N VAL A 82 -15.67 -6.14 -15.74
CA VAL A 82 -14.67 -5.22 -15.16
C VAL A 82 -14.69 -3.91 -15.92
N MET A 83 -14.99 -2.82 -15.21
CA MET A 83 -15.07 -1.48 -15.78
C MET A 83 -14.04 -0.52 -15.20
N LEU A 84 -13.70 0.51 -15.98
CA LEU A 84 -12.97 1.69 -15.47
C LEU A 84 -13.94 2.60 -14.73
N TYR A 85 -13.61 2.94 -13.49
CA TYR A 85 -14.33 3.94 -12.70
C TYR A 85 -13.95 5.34 -13.20
N LYS A 86 -14.96 6.17 -13.53
CA LYS A 86 -14.74 7.47 -14.20
C LYS A 86 -15.13 8.68 -13.35
N GLN A 87 -15.62 8.45 -12.11
CA GLN A 87 -16.06 9.56 -11.27
C GLN A 87 -14.88 10.12 -10.45
N PRO A 88 -14.82 11.44 -10.22
CA PRO A 88 -13.75 12.06 -9.43
C PRO A 88 -13.93 11.88 -7.91
N ILE A 89 -15.07 11.35 -7.48
CA ILE A 89 -15.41 11.10 -6.08
C ILE A 89 -15.80 9.62 -5.93
N PRO A 90 -15.31 8.90 -4.89
CA PRO A 90 -15.67 7.52 -4.68
C PRO A 90 -17.16 7.33 -4.38
N ARG A 91 -17.76 6.26 -4.91
CA ARG A 91 -19.04 5.75 -4.41
C ARG A 91 -18.84 4.98 -3.11
N ASP A 92 -19.91 4.77 -2.34
CA ASP A 92 -19.86 4.13 -1.01
C ASP A 92 -19.13 2.78 -1.02
N TYR A 93 -19.41 1.90 -2.00
CA TYR A 93 -18.75 0.61 -2.10
C TYR A 93 -17.22 0.70 -2.27
N LEU A 94 -16.68 1.80 -2.82
CA LEU A 94 -15.22 1.99 -2.93
C LEU A 94 -14.59 2.32 -1.57
N TYR A 95 -15.32 3.02 -0.69
CA TYR A 95 -14.86 3.23 0.67
C TYR A 95 -14.82 1.92 1.45
N ASP A 96 -15.85 1.07 1.30
CA ASP A 96 -15.90 -0.23 1.97
C ASP A 96 -14.78 -1.15 1.46
N LEU A 97 -14.57 -1.22 0.15
CA LEU A 97 -13.46 -1.98 -0.46
C LEU A 97 -12.08 -1.43 -0.03
N ALA A 98 -11.94 -0.11 0.11
CA ALA A 98 -10.70 0.47 0.62
C ALA A 98 -10.38 -0.02 2.04
N LEU A 99 -11.38 -0.09 2.93
CA LEU A 99 -11.21 -0.64 4.27
C LEU A 99 -10.87 -2.14 4.25
N VAL A 100 -11.48 -2.90 3.35
CA VAL A 100 -11.14 -4.34 3.17
C VAL A 100 -9.67 -4.49 2.75
N SER A 101 -9.17 -3.65 1.85
CA SER A 101 -7.78 -3.71 1.36
C SER A 101 -6.74 -3.52 2.46
N GLY A 102 -7.10 -2.81 3.51
CA GLY A 102 -6.20 -2.43 4.61
C GLY A 102 -6.18 -3.38 5.80
N GLY A 103 -6.72 -4.59 5.68
CA GLY A 103 -6.85 -5.53 6.80
C GLY A 103 -5.54 -5.79 7.57
N TYR A 104 -4.41 -5.77 6.88
CA TYR A 104 -3.06 -5.98 7.42
C TYR A 104 -2.25 -4.70 7.60
N SER A 105 -2.89 -3.54 7.52
CA SER A 105 -2.20 -2.25 7.64
C SER A 105 -1.59 -2.04 9.02
N ARG A 106 -0.33 -1.58 9.06
CA ARG A 106 0.34 -1.17 10.30
C ARG A 106 -0.41 -0.08 11.06
N PHE A 107 -1.17 0.75 10.37
CA PHE A 107 -2.00 1.81 10.98
C PHE A 107 -3.27 1.26 11.65
N LYS A 108 -3.68 0.04 11.31
CA LYS A 108 -4.75 -0.70 11.98
C LYS A 108 -4.21 -1.53 13.13
N LEU A 109 -3.02 -2.12 12.96
CA LEU A 109 -2.43 -3.08 13.90
C LEU A 109 -1.66 -2.41 15.04
N ASP A 110 -1.22 -1.16 14.89
CA ASP A 110 -0.57 -0.40 15.97
C ASP A 110 -1.63 0.43 16.72
N GLU A 111 -2.09 -0.11 17.83
CA GLU A 111 -3.15 0.46 18.68
C GLU A 111 -2.78 1.82 19.32
N ARG A 112 -1.53 2.27 19.18
CA ARG A 112 -1.07 3.57 19.68
C ARG A 112 -1.50 4.73 18.79
N PHE A 113 -1.94 4.45 17.55
CA PHE A 113 -2.60 5.46 16.73
C PHE A 113 -4.01 5.77 17.25
N PRO A 114 -4.53 7.00 17.04
CA PRO A 114 -5.93 7.32 17.31
C PRO A 114 -6.88 6.31 16.65
N LYS A 115 -7.97 5.93 17.33
CA LYS A 115 -8.85 4.82 16.93
C LYS A 115 -9.42 4.92 15.52
N ASP A 116 -9.66 6.13 15.02
CA ASP A 116 -10.22 6.37 13.67
C ASP A 116 -9.16 6.53 12.57
N SER A 117 -7.87 6.49 12.95
CA SER A 117 -6.74 6.79 12.04
C SER A 117 -6.74 5.91 10.80
N TYR A 118 -6.95 4.61 10.98
CA TYR A 118 -6.99 3.65 9.90
C TYR A 118 -8.11 3.95 8.90
N GLU A 119 -9.35 4.12 9.40
CA GLU A 119 -10.50 4.37 8.53
C GLU A 119 -10.36 5.69 7.76
N ARG A 120 -9.99 6.77 8.43
CA ARG A 120 -9.74 8.07 7.82
C ARG A 120 -8.67 7.99 6.75
N MET A 121 -7.58 7.27 7.01
CA MET A 121 -6.48 7.13 6.07
C MET A 121 -6.90 6.39 4.81
N TYR A 122 -7.58 5.25 4.92
CA TYR A 122 -8.01 4.48 3.77
C TYR A 122 -9.12 5.19 2.97
N ARG A 123 -10.00 5.93 3.63
CA ARG A 123 -10.95 6.83 2.96
C ARG A 123 -10.21 7.89 2.17
N LYS A 124 -9.18 8.53 2.76
CA LYS A 124 -8.37 9.52 2.05
C LYS A 124 -7.59 8.92 0.87
N TRP A 125 -7.10 7.72 1.01
CA TRP A 125 -6.37 7.05 -0.05
C TRP A 125 -7.26 6.71 -1.26
N ILE A 126 -8.49 6.23 -1.04
CA ILE A 126 -9.40 5.96 -2.16
C ILE A 126 -9.88 7.26 -2.83
N GLU A 127 -10.11 8.33 -2.07
CA GLU A 127 -10.39 9.66 -2.63
C GLU A 127 -9.25 10.13 -3.55
N ASN A 128 -8.01 10.01 -3.07
CA ASN A 128 -6.82 10.38 -3.82
C ASN A 128 -6.55 9.48 -5.03
N ALA A 129 -7.06 8.26 -5.04
CA ALA A 129 -6.91 7.30 -6.14
C ALA A 129 -7.94 7.51 -7.26
N CYS A 130 -9.01 8.26 -7.02
CA CYS A 130 -10.01 8.56 -8.04
C CYS A 130 -9.38 9.29 -9.23
N PRO A 131 -9.80 8.95 -10.46
CA PRO A 131 -9.31 9.61 -11.66
C PRO A 131 -9.65 11.10 -11.64
N GLN A 132 -8.68 11.92 -12.00
CA GLN A 132 -8.81 13.37 -12.15
C GLN A 132 -8.23 13.80 -13.48
N GLU A 133 -8.72 14.90 -14.03
CA GLU A 133 -8.18 15.44 -15.28
C GLU A 133 -6.67 15.68 -15.18
N GLY A 134 -5.94 15.28 -16.20
CA GLY A 134 -4.46 15.40 -16.23
C GLY A 134 -3.70 14.38 -15.40
N THR A 135 -4.36 13.40 -14.79
CA THR A 135 -3.70 12.31 -14.04
C THR A 135 -3.79 10.97 -14.76
N ASN A 136 -2.80 10.11 -14.50
CA ASN A 136 -2.78 8.72 -14.99
C ASN A 136 -3.29 7.74 -13.92
N LYS A 137 -4.18 8.20 -13.04
CA LYS A 137 -4.82 7.38 -12.02
C LYS A 137 -6.02 6.66 -12.60
N GLN A 138 -6.16 5.37 -12.30
CA GLN A 138 -7.27 4.54 -12.75
C GLN A 138 -7.74 3.64 -11.61
N ILE A 139 -9.04 3.37 -11.59
CA ILE A 139 -9.64 2.36 -10.72
C ILE A 139 -10.39 1.37 -11.63
N PHE A 140 -10.01 0.10 -11.53
CA PHE A 140 -10.71 -1.01 -12.17
C PHE A 140 -11.65 -1.64 -11.16
N VAL A 141 -12.93 -1.77 -11.53
CA VAL A 141 -13.98 -2.24 -10.63
C VAL A 141 -14.67 -3.45 -11.27
N TYR A 142 -14.76 -4.54 -10.54
CA TYR A 142 -15.62 -5.67 -10.89
C TYR A 142 -17.06 -5.34 -10.49
N SER A 143 -17.97 -5.32 -11.47
CA SER A 143 -19.34 -4.81 -11.29
C SER A 143 -20.32 -5.52 -12.25
N PRO A 144 -20.67 -6.79 -11.98
CA PRO A 144 -21.56 -7.57 -12.86
C PRO A 144 -23.02 -7.12 -12.80
N ASP A 145 -23.42 -6.46 -11.71
CA ASP A 145 -24.80 -6.04 -11.43
C ASP A 145 -24.95 -4.51 -11.25
N GLY A 146 -23.91 -3.75 -11.59
CA GLY A 146 -23.85 -2.30 -11.40
C GLY A 146 -23.35 -1.83 -10.03
N MET A 147 -23.13 -2.79 -9.10
CA MET A 147 -22.47 -2.55 -7.80
C MET A 147 -21.02 -3.04 -7.88
N GLY A 148 -20.12 -2.36 -7.17
CA GLY A 148 -18.70 -2.73 -7.13
C GLY A 148 -18.42 -3.77 -6.06
N HIS A 149 -17.96 -4.97 -6.47
CA HIS A 149 -17.63 -6.09 -5.58
C HIS A 149 -16.13 -6.39 -5.52
N GLY A 150 -15.33 -5.65 -6.25
CA GLY A 150 -13.87 -5.72 -6.18
C GLY A 150 -13.25 -4.55 -6.91
N MET A 151 -12.04 -4.16 -6.50
CA MET A 151 -11.33 -3.07 -7.11
C MET A 151 -9.82 -3.27 -7.12
N ILE A 152 -9.17 -2.65 -8.09
CA ILE A 152 -7.72 -2.38 -8.10
C ILE A 152 -7.55 -0.90 -8.48
N THR A 153 -6.87 -0.12 -7.62
CA THR A 153 -6.44 1.23 -7.94
C THR A 153 -5.01 1.22 -8.46
N MET A 154 -4.71 2.04 -9.45
CA MET A 154 -3.35 2.18 -9.94
C MET A 154 -3.07 3.58 -10.45
N GLU A 155 -1.80 3.94 -10.51
CA GLU A 155 -1.32 5.09 -11.27
C GLU A 155 -0.09 4.68 -12.08
N TYR A 156 0.17 5.35 -13.22
CA TYR A 156 1.36 5.08 -14.01
C TYR A 156 2.07 6.35 -14.46
N SER A 157 3.38 6.23 -14.61
CA SER A 157 4.24 7.30 -15.14
C SER A 157 5.22 6.69 -16.12
N GLY A 158 5.26 7.23 -17.34
CA GLY A 158 6.04 6.64 -18.42
C GLY A 158 5.65 5.18 -18.66
N THR A 159 6.60 4.28 -18.52
CA THR A 159 6.41 2.82 -18.75
C THR A 159 6.17 2.01 -17.47
N HIS A 160 5.96 2.67 -16.34
CA HIS A 160 5.87 2.02 -15.04
C HIS A 160 4.55 2.33 -14.34
N ALA A 161 3.84 1.29 -13.88
CA ALA A 161 2.62 1.40 -13.11
C ALA A 161 2.83 0.94 -11.67
N LYS A 162 2.12 1.59 -10.75
CA LYS A 162 2.04 1.19 -9.33
C LYS A 162 0.60 0.90 -8.96
N ILE A 163 0.37 -0.29 -8.43
CA ILE A 163 -0.90 -0.66 -7.83
C ILE A 163 -0.94 -0.10 -6.40
N GLY A 164 -2.04 0.55 -6.05
CA GLY A 164 -2.30 1.10 -4.73
C GLY A 164 -3.15 0.15 -3.87
N LEU A 165 -4.48 0.26 -3.97
CA LEU A 165 -5.41 -0.55 -3.20
C LEU A 165 -5.92 -1.72 -4.03
N VAL A 166 -5.99 -2.90 -3.42
CA VAL A 166 -6.57 -4.12 -4.01
C VAL A 166 -7.54 -4.72 -3.01
N ALA A 167 -8.77 -4.91 -3.41
CA ALA A 167 -9.78 -5.56 -2.59
C ALA A 167 -10.80 -6.32 -3.43
N VAL A 168 -11.32 -7.39 -2.86
CA VAL A 168 -12.52 -8.09 -3.32
C VAL A 168 -13.43 -8.27 -2.10
N ASP A 169 -14.70 -7.93 -2.27
CA ASP A 169 -15.73 -8.16 -1.24
C ASP A 169 -15.63 -9.61 -0.73
N PRO A 170 -15.63 -9.84 0.60
CA PRO A 170 -15.51 -11.18 1.17
C PRO A 170 -16.46 -12.21 0.56
N THR A 171 -17.68 -11.81 0.18
CA THR A 171 -18.69 -12.68 -0.43
C THR A 171 -18.38 -13.06 -1.88
N TYR A 172 -17.48 -12.33 -2.55
CA TYR A 172 -17.03 -12.55 -3.92
C TYR A 172 -15.59 -13.10 -4.03
N GLN A 173 -14.93 -13.31 -2.89
CA GLN A 173 -13.58 -13.90 -2.86
C GLN A 173 -13.59 -15.35 -3.34
N HIS A 174 -12.43 -15.85 -3.75
CA HIS A 174 -12.22 -17.21 -4.25
C HIS A 174 -13.01 -17.60 -5.53
N GLN A 175 -13.68 -16.62 -6.18
CA GLN A 175 -14.43 -16.79 -7.42
C GLN A 175 -13.69 -16.26 -8.67
N GLY A 176 -12.40 -15.99 -8.54
CA GLY A 176 -11.57 -15.49 -9.64
C GLY A 176 -11.69 -13.97 -9.89
N VAL A 177 -12.48 -13.25 -9.11
CA VAL A 177 -12.74 -11.80 -9.29
C VAL A 177 -11.45 -10.99 -9.34
N GLY A 178 -10.55 -11.16 -8.38
CA GLY A 178 -9.27 -10.45 -8.37
C GLY A 178 -8.44 -10.70 -9.64
N THR A 179 -8.45 -11.93 -10.15
CA THR A 179 -7.73 -12.30 -11.38
C THR A 179 -8.35 -11.67 -12.62
N LYS A 180 -9.68 -11.56 -12.70
CA LYS A 180 -10.36 -10.85 -13.79
C LYS A 180 -9.98 -9.36 -13.82
N ILE A 181 -10.00 -8.70 -12.65
CA ILE A 181 -9.63 -7.30 -12.54
C ILE A 181 -8.17 -7.10 -12.94
N MET A 182 -7.25 -7.95 -12.43
CA MET A 182 -5.82 -7.87 -12.75
C MET A 182 -5.57 -8.10 -14.25
N SER A 183 -6.23 -9.08 -14.86
CA SER A 183 -6.13 -9.35 -16.30
C SER A 183 -6.56 -8.14 -17.14
N THR A 184 -7.70 -7.54 -16.81
CA THR A 184 -8.22 -6.35 -17.52
C THR A 184 -7.30 -5.13 -17.32
N LEU A 185 -6.78 -4.92 -16.10
CA LEU A 185 -5.81 -3.87 -15.81
C LEU A 185 -4.52 -4.07 -16.62
N GLU A 186 -3.99 -5.30 -16.64
CA GLU A 186 -2.75 -5.63 -17.34
C GLU A 186 -2.89 -5.40 -18.84
N GLU A 187 -4.01 -5.83 -19.46
CA GLU A 187 -4.31 -5.55 -20.86
C GLU A 187 -4.41 -4.05 -21.14
N TYR A 188 -5.05 -3.29 -20.26
CA TYR A 188 -5.10 -1.83 -20.38
C TYR A 188 -3.69 -1.21 -20.38
N LEU A 189 -2.81 -1.63 -19.46
CA LEU A 189 -1.44 -1.15 -19.38
C LEU A 189 -0.64 -1.53 -20.62
N TYR A 190 -0.75 -2.79 -21.07
CA TYR A 190 -0.09 -3.29 -22.28
C TYR A 190 -0.43 -2.44 -23.51
N ARG A 191 -1.72 -2.14 -23.73
CA ARG A 191 -2.19 -1.26 -24.83
C ARG A 191 -1.68 0.16 -24.73
N ASN A 192 -1.47 0.66 -23.51
CA ASN A 192 -0.93 2.00 -23.24
C ASN A 192 0.62 2.02 -23.18
N ARG A 193 1.31 0.93 -23.56
CA ARG A 193 2.77 0.80 -23.57
C ARG A 193 3.40 1.02 -22.19
N VAL A 194 2.72 0.62 -21.15
CA VAL A 194 3.24 0.57 -19.78
C VAL A 194 3.73 -0.85 -19.54
N PHE A 195 5.04 -1.03 -19.37
CA PHE A 195 5.67 -2.34 -19.45
C PHE A 195 5.93 -3.02 -18.11
N THR A 196 5.85 -2.28 -17.01
CA THR A 196 6.09 -2.84 -15.68
C THR A 196 5.01 -2.46 -14.70
N ILE A 197 4.65 -3.41 -13.83
CA ILE A 197 3.71 -3.21 -12.73
C ILE A 197 4.44 -3.48 -11.43
N GLU A 198 4.34 -2.57 -10.47
CA GLU A 198 4.78 -2.74 -9.09
C GLU A 198 3.58 -2.76 -8.15
N VAL A 199 3.67 -3.59 -7.12
CA VAL A 199 2.71 -3.60 -6.02
C VAL A 199 3.42 -3.83 -4.69
N VAL A 200 2.89 -3.24 -3.63
CA VAL A 200 3.39 -3.41 -2.27
C VAL A 200 2.32 -4.13 -1.45
N THR A 201 2.74 -5.11 -0.66
CA THR A 201 1.89 -5.78 0.32
C THR A 201 2.67 -6.11 1.59
N GLN A 202 1.97 -6.59 2.61
CA GLN A 202 2.53 -7.06 3.87
C GLN A 202 2.81 -8.56 3.80
N ARG A 203 3.94 -9.02 4.33
CA ARG A 203 4.28 -10.45 4.39
C ARG A 203 3.22 -11.26 5.15
N ALA A 204 2.63 -10.65 6.17
CA ALA A 204 1.55 -11.27 6.95
C ALA A 204 0.29 -11.54 6.11
N ASN A 205 0.08 -10.82 5.01
CA ASN A 205 -1.02 -11.06 4.06
C ASN A 205 -0.63 -12.19 3.10
N THR A 206 -0.60 -13.41 3.61
CA THR A 206 -0.17 -14.60 2.87
C THR A 206 -1.03 -14.90 1.64
N ASP A 207 -2.32 -14.59 1.71
CA ASP A 207 -3.25 -14.81 0.60
C ASP A 207 -2.98 -13.83 -0.55
N ALA A 208 -2.73 -12.56 -0.26
CA ALA A 208 -2.30 -11.59 -1.27
C ALA A 208 -0.96 -11.98 -1.88
N CYS A 209 0.03 -12.39 -1.06
CA CYS A 209 1.34 -12.83 -1.54
C CYS A 209 1.20 -13.99 -2.55
N ARG A 210 0.47 -15.05 -2.19
CA ARG A 210 0.20 -16.20 -3.07
C ARG A 210 -0.54 -15.81 -4.33
N TRP A 211 -1.50 -14.89 -4.19
CA TRP A 211 -2.28 -14.41 -5.33
C TRP A 211 -1.42 -13.60 -6.32
N TYR A 212 -0.53 -12.72 -5.84
CA TYR A 212 0.41 -12.01 -6.71
C TYR A 212 1.35 -12.98 -7.42
N GLU A 213 1.95 -13.93 -6.70
CA GLU A 213 2.85 -14.94 -7.27
C GLU A 213 2.13 -15.79 -8.34
N LYS A 214 0.88 -16.20 -8.08
CA LYS A 214 0.04 -16.92 -9.06
C LYS A 214 -0.29 -16.09 -10.31
N ASN A 215 -0.36 -14.76 -10.20
CA ASN A 215 -0.56 -13.84 -11.31
C ASN A 215 0.76 -13.42 -11.99
N GLY A 216 1.87 -14.09 -11.69
CA GLY A 216 3.16 -13.89 -12.35
C GLY A 216 4.01 -12.76 -11.80
N PHE A 217 3.66 -12.21 -10.64
CA PHE A 217 4.52 -11.25 -9.96
C PHE A 217 5.70 -11.94 -9.29
N VAL A 218 6.86 -11.28 -9.35
CA VAL A 218 8.10 -11.72 -8.73
C VAL A 218 8.47 -10.79 -7.58
N LYS A 219 8.80 -11.37 -6.44
CA LYS A 219 9.25 -10.65 -5.26
C LYS A 219 10.59 -9.94 -5.53
N GLN A 220 10.64 -8.64 -5.30
CA GLN A 220 11.83 -7.81 -5.50
C GLN A 220 12.57 -7.55 -4.19
N SER A 221 11.84 -7.20 -3.12
CA SER A 221 12.46 -6.87 -1.84
C SER A 221 11.52 -7.16 -0.67
N ILE A 222 12.12 -7.29 0.52
CA ILE A 222 11.42 -7.29 1.80
C ILE A 222 12.12 -6.25 2.69
N THR A 223 11.33 -5.36 3.30
CA THR A 223 11.82 -4.36 4.23
C THR A 223 11.07 -4.49 5.55
N ASN A 224 11.77 -4.64 6.66
CA ASN A 224 11.17 -4.54 7.97
C ASN A 224 10.82 -3.07 8.26
N ILE A 225 9.65 -2.81 8.82
CA ILE A 225 9.22 -1.48 9.24
C ILE A 225 8.88 -1.53 10.72
N TYR A 226 9.57 -0.70 11.49
CA TYR A 226 9.30 -0.53 12.89
C TYR A 226 8.61 0.81 13.13
N HIS A 227 7.66 0.84 14.04
CA HIS A 227 7.20 2.06 14.69
C HIS A 227 7.96 2.21 16.00
N TRP A 228 8.70 3.29 16.12
CA TRP A 228 9.39 3.62 17.34
C TRP A 228 8.75 4.85 17.96
N TRP A 229 7.95 4.61 18.99
CA TRP A 229 7.30 5.65 19.77
C TRP A 229 8.28 6.16 20.84
N LEU A 230 8.59 7.44 20.77
CA LEU A 230 9.62 8.11 21.55
C LEU A 230 9.04 8.77 22.82
#